data_0704351185e53755109232c63c3d46bd
#
_entry.id   0704351185e53755109232c63c3d46bd
#
_cell.length_a   1.000
_cell.length_b   1.000
_cell.length_c   1.000
_cell.angle_alpha   90.00
_cell.angle_beta   90.00
_cell.angle_gamma   90.00
#
_symmetry.space_group_name_H-M   'P 1'
#
loop_
_entity.id
_entity.type
_entity.pdbx_description
1 polymer ?
#
loop_
_entity_poly.entity_id
_entity_poly.type
_entity_poly.pdbx_seq_one_letter_code
_entity_poly.pdbx_strand_id
1 'polypeptide(L)'
;MPLNDPAHAFVPYPDVPVPHASTGPLSGLYFGVKDLFDVAGYPTGGGNPLVLALSGTKTHTAPTVQRLLDAGAAFAGKTVTDELAFSMNGNNAHFGAPLNGAAPERITGGSSSGSASAVSSRLCDFALGTDTGGSVRAPASHCGLYGIRPTHGRVSLQSALALCHSYDTCGWFARDATTFARVGDVLLGADPAPLPARPRLLSPTDIQQILELAEAHAS
;
A
#
# COMPACT_ATOMS: atom_id res chain seq x y z
N MET A 1 -3.53 20.68 -8.42
CA MET A 1 -3.54 21.46 -7.15
C MET A 1 -2.64 20.72 -6.19
N PRO A 2 -1.80 21.40 -5.39
CA PRO A 2 -1.06 20.69 -4.36
C PRO A 2 -2.06 19.95 -3.46
N LEU A 3 -1.79 18.68 -3.22
CA LEU A 3 -2.65 17.84 -2.38
C LEU A 3 -2.68 18.49 -0.98
N ASN A 4 -3.88 18.79 -0.47
CA ASN A 4 -4.02 19.12 0.94
C ASN A 4 -3.85 17.80 1.71
N ASP A 5 -2.68 17.58 2.29
CA ASP A 5 -2.32 16.36 3.00
C ASP A 5 -2.12 16.62 4.50
N PRO A 6 -3.21 16.77 5.26
CA PRO A 6 -3.12 16.96 6.70
C PRO A 6 -2.64 15.72 7.46
N ALA A 7 -2.60 14.57 6.79
CA ALA A 7 -2.16 13.31 7.38
C ALA A 7 -0.66 13.01 7.15
N HIS A 8 0.05 13.85 6.38
CA HIS A 8 1.44 13.61 5.99
C HIS A 8 1.64 12.23 5.34
N ALA A 9 0.64 11.79 4.57
CA ALA A 9 0.62 10.49 3.95
C ALA A 9 1.43 10.42 2.65
N PHE A 10 1.59 11.56 1.97
CA PHE A 10 2.28 11.64 0.69
C PHE A 10 3.67 12.25 0.82
N VAL A 11 4.58 11.80 -0.04
CA VAL A 11 5.89 12.43 -0.19
C VAL A 11 5.69 13.76 -0.91
N PRO A 12 6.29 14.86 -0.44
CA PRO A 12 6.06 16.19 -0.99
C PRO A 12 6.80 16.41 -2.33
N TYR A 13 6.58 15.52 -3.29
CA TYR A 13 7.11 15.69 -4.64
C TYR A 13 6.32 16.75 -5.41
N PRO A 14 6.95 17.44 -6.37
CA PRO A 14 6.22 18.30 -7.29
C PRO A 14 5.10 17.55 -8.00
N ASP A 15 3.94 18.18 -8.14
CA ASP A 15 2.79 17.61 -8.85
C ASP A 15 3.08 17.51 -10.35
N VAL A 16 3.10 16.30 -10.88
CA VAL A 16 3.28 16.00 -12.28
C VAL A 16 2.06 15.21 -12.77
N PRO A 17 1.40 15.63 -13.84
CA PRO A 17 0.26 14.90 -14.40
C PRO A 17 0.64 13.47 -14.81
N VAL A 18 -0.09 12.48 -14.30
CA VAL A 18 0.04 11.08 -14.71
C VAL A 18 -1.19 10.68 -15.52
N PRO A 19 -1.03 10.44 -16.84
CA PRO A 19 -2.14 10.04 -17.68
C PRO A 19 -2.77 8.73 -17.25
N HIS A 20 -4.09 8.63 -17.32
CA HIS A 20 -4.86 7.42 -17.07
C HIS A 20 -6.01 7.30 -18.09
N ALA A 21 -6.59 6.12 -18.22
CA ALA A 21 -7.73 5.92 -19.08
C ALA A 21 -8.96 6.68 -18.55
N SER A 22 -9.73 7.27 -19.44
CA SER A 22 -10.95 8.02 -19.08
C SER A 22 -12.10 7.11 -18.64
N THR A 23 -12.04 5.82 -18.99
CA THR A 23 -13.04 4.80 -18.69
C THR A 23 -12.35 3.52 -18.23
N GLY A 24 -13.06 2.72 -17.47
CA GLY A 24 -12.56 1.41 -17.00
C GLY A 24 -13.18 0.99 -15.67
N PRO A 25 -12.86 -0.21 -15.19
CA PRO A 25 -13.45 -0.74 -13.96
C PRO A 25 -13.08 0.05 -12.70
N LEU A 26 -12.06 0.90 -12.74
CA LEU A 26 -11.64 1.76 -11.62
C LEU A 26 -11.87 3.25 -11.88
N SER A 27 -12.60 3.62 -12.92
CA SER A 27 -12.90 5.02 -13.23
C SER A 27 -13.58 5.72 -12.05
N GLY A 28 -13.16 6.95 -11.79
CA GLY A 28 -13.62 7.78 -10.68
C GLY A 28 -12.94 7.49 -9.34
N LEU A 29 -12.03 6.51 -9.27
CA LEU A 29 -11.23 6.22 -8.07
C LEU A 29 -9.85 6.85 -8.15
N TYR A 30 -9.38 7.35 -7.00
CA TYR A 30 -8.03 7.88 -6.82
C TYR A 30 -7.18 6.89 -6.01
N PHE A 31 -5.89 6.77 -6.36
CA PHE A 31 -5.02 5.85 -5.65
C PHE A 31 -3.63 6.41 -5.32
N GLY A 32 -3.15 6.03 -4.13
CA GLY A 32 -1.79 6.27 -3.68
C GLY A 32 -0.84 5.15 -4.09
N VAL A 33 0.43 5.48 -4.31
CA VAL A 33 1.46 4.52 -4.69
C VAL A 33 2.64 4.62 -3.72
N LYS A 34 2.91 3.54 -2.99
CA LYS A 34 4.07 3.48 -2.09
C LYS A 34 5.34 3.91 -2.80
N ASP A 35 6.15 4.75 -2.17
CA ASP A 35 7.37 5.32 -2.76
C ASP A 35 8.51 4.30 -2.96
N LEU A 36 8.14 3.09 -3.31
CA LEU A 36 9.03 2.05 -3.83
C LEU A 36 8.80 1.80 -5.31
N PHE A 37 7.61 2.09 -5.84
CA PHE A 37 7.28 1.85 -7.25
C PHE A 37 7.65 3.05 -8.11
N ASP A 38 8.23 2.79 -9.27
CA ASP A 38 8.48 3.83 -10.26
C ASP A 38 7.17 4.33 -10.88
N VAL A 39 7.06 5.65 -10.99
CA VAL A 39 6.00 6.35 -11.72
C VAL A 39 6.67 7.37 -12.62
N ALA A 40 6.38 7.34 -13.92
CA ALA A 40 6.95 8.27 -14.88
C ALA A 40 6.68 9.73 -14.46
N GLY A 41 7.70 10.57 -14.52
CA GLY A 41 7.65 11.96 -14.06
C GLY A 41 8.02 12.16 -12.59
N TYR A 42 8.14 11.09 -11.80
CA TYR A 42 8.47 11.15 -10.37
C TYR A 42 9.80 10.45 -10.07
N PRO A 43 10.53 10.86 -9.03
CA PRO A 43 11.60 10.05 -8.46
C PRO A 43 11.04 8.90 -7.62
N THR A 44 11.91 7.98 -7.18
CA THR A 44 11.58 6.91 -6.23
C THR A 44 12.62 6.92 -5.12
N GLY A 45 12.24 7.46 -3.96
CA GLY A 45 13.17 7.69 -2.85
C GLY A 45 13.22 6.55 -1.84
N GLY A 46 12.21 5.70 -1.77
CA GLY A 46 12.18 4.59 -0.81
C GLY A 46 12.23 5.02 0.65
N GLY A 47 11.79 6.25 0.96
CA GLY A 47 11.90 6.81 2.30
C GLY A 47 13.32 7.17 2.75
N ASN A 48 14.29 7.24 1.83
CA ASN A 48 15.68 7.56 2.13
C ASN A 48 16.19 8.72 1.26
N PRO A 49 16.72 9.82 1.86
CA PRO A 49 17.17 10.99 1.12
C PRO A 49 18.32 10.74 0.13
N LEU A 50 19.23 9.81 0.42
CA LEU A 50 20.34 9.49 -0.47
C LEU A 50 19.84 8.72 -1.71
N VAL A 51 18.94 7.76 -1.50
CA VAL A 51 18.28 7.05 -2.60
C VAL A 51 17.50 8.03 -3.46
N LEU A 52 16.77 8.96 -2.84
CA LEU A 52 16.04 10.01 -3.54
C LEU A 52 16.99 10.87 -4.39
N ALA A 53 18.10 11.32 -3.83
CA ALA A 53 19.09 12.15 -4.54
C ALA A 53 19.71 11.44 -5.76
N LEU A 54 19.86 10.10 -5.68
CA LEU A 54 20.42 9.29 -6.75
C LEU A 54 19.38 8.74 -7.73
N SER A 55 18.09 8.79 -7.36
CA SER A 55 17.02 8.15 -8.14
C SER A 55 16.85 8.73 -9.54
N GLY A 56 16.98 10.04 -9.68
CA GLY A 56 16.54 10.74 -10.89
C GLY A 56 15.03 10.59 -11.14
N THR A 57 14.51 11.39 -12.05
CA THR A 57 13.12 11.29 -12.51
C THR A 57 12.93 10.06 -13.39
N LYS A 58 11.94 9.23 -13.06
CA LYS A 58 11.66 8.01 -13.81
C LYS A 58 10.98 8.30 -15.14
N THR A 59 11.36 7.57 -16.16
CA THR A 59 10.78 7.67 -17.52
C THR A 59 9.74 6.60 -17.80
N HIS A 60 9.60 5.63 -16.89
CA HIS A 60 8.67 4.51 -17.00
C HIS A 60 7.84 4.39 -15.73
N THR A 61 6.62 3.90 -15.89
CA THR A 61 5.75 3.54 -14.79
C THR A 61 5.82 2.03 -14.55
N ALA A 62 5.89 1.61 -13.30
CA ALA A 62 5.87 0.20 -12.91
C ALA A 62 4.62 -0.49 -13.49
N PRO A 63 4.73 -1.71 -14.05
CA PRO A 63 3.61 -2.38 -14.74
C PRO A 63 2.35 -2.52 -13.89
N THR A 64 2.51 -2.76 -12.59
CA THR A 64 1.37 -2.84 -11.66
C THR A 64 0.65 -1.50 -11.51
N VAL A 65 1.39 -0.39 -11.44
CA VAL A 65 0.82 0.96 -11.41
C VAL A 65 0.14 1.28 -12.73
N GLN A 66 0.80 0.98 -13.86
CA GLN A 66 0.25 1.21 -15.19
C GLN A 66 -1.08 0.49 -15.40
N ARG A 67 -1.19 -0.74 -14.92
CA ARG A 67 -2.43 -1.52 -14.99
C ARG A 67 -3.62 -0.84 -14.32
N LEU A 68 -3.39 -0.15 -13.20
CA LEU A 68 -4.42 0.61 -12.49
C LEU A 68 -4.81 1.89 -13.26
N LEU A 69 -3.82 2.57 -13.85
CA LEU A 69 -4.05 3.73 -14.71
C LEU A 69 -4.84 3.35 -15.96
N ASP A 70 -4.50 2.23 -16.60
CA ASP A 70 -5.20 1.69 -17.77
C ASP A 70 -6.63 1.23 -17.42
N ALA A 71 -6.87 0.85 -16.16
CA ALA A 71 -8.19 0.52 -15.62
C ALA A 71 -9.03 1.76 -15.24
N GLY A 72 -8.51 2.97 -15.46
CA GLY A 72 -9.21 4.24 -15.25
C GLY A 72 -9.02 4.87 -13.87
N ALA A 73 -8.17 4.31 -12.99
CA ALA A 73 -7.88 4.94 -11.71
C ALA A 73 -6.93 6.13 -11.87
N ALA A 74 -7.19 7.22 -11.15
CA ALA A 74 -6.36 8.42 -11.16
C ALA A 74 -5.28 8.35 -10.07
N PHE A 75 -4.04 8.67 -10.43
CA PHE A 75 -2.91 8.73 -9.48
C PHE A 75 -3.06 9.94 -8.55
N ALA A 76 -3.04 9.69 -7.24
CA ALA A 76 -3.13 10.74 -6.22
C ALA A 76 -1.75 11.23 -5.74
N GLY A 77 -0.73 10.37 -5.74
CA GLY A 77 0.61 10.72 -5.30
C GLY A 77 1.42 9.51 -4.82
N LYS A 78 2.73 9.75 -4.62
CA LYS A 78 3.63 8.79 -3.99
C LYS A 78 3.47 8.86 -2.49
N THR A 79 3.26 7.72 -1.83
CA THR A 79 3.01 7.67 -0.37
C THR A 79 4.28 7.37 0.41
N VAL A 80 4.38 7.96 1.60
CA VAL A 80 5.49 7.74 2.54
C VAL A 80 5.65 6.25 2.85
N THR A 81 6.87 5.82 3.04
CA THR A 81 7.23 4.46 3.47
C THR A 81 8.26 4.52 4.58
N ASP A 82 8.31 3.52 5.44
CA ASP A 82 9.44 3.32 6.33
C ASP A 82 10.71 3.17 5.47
N GLU A 83 11.83 3.65 5.99
CA GLU A 83 13.08 3.73 5.24
C GLU A 83 13.44 2.36 4.61
N LEU A 84 13.59 2.34 3.27
CA LEU A 84 13.88 1.18 2.45
C LEU A 84 12.96 -0.03 2.71
N ALA A 85 11.74 0.25 3.14
CA ALA A 85 10.73 -0.75 3.55
C ALA A 85 11.13 -1.60 4.78
N PHE A 86 12.20 -1.25 5.48
CA PHE A 86 12.77 -2.04 6.57
C PHE A 86 12.26 -1.60 7.94
N SER A 87 10.97 -1.75 8.19
CA SER A 87 10.29 -1.60 9.48
C SER A 87 8.81 -1.99 9.33
N MET A 88 8.08 -2.09 10.44
CA MET A 88 6.61 -2.24 10.47
C MET A 88 5.94 -1.22 11.41
N ASN A 89 6.65 -0.17 11.81
CA ASN A 89 6.14 0.81 12.77
C ASN A 89 5.46 2.01 12.10
N GLY A 90 5.80 2.31 10.85
CA GLY A 90 5.28 3.49 10.16
C GLY A 90 5.95 4.78 10.60
N ASN A 91 7.19 4.69 11.04
CA ASN A 91 7.96 5.84 11.52
C ASN A 91 9.25 5.98 10.70
N ASN A 92 9.34 7.04 9.91
CA ASN A 92 10.50 7.35 9.09
C ASN A 92 11.27 8.53 9.68
N ALA A 93 12.57 8.37 9.94
CA ALA A 93 13.41 9.40 10.53
C ALA A 93 13.54 10.68 9.68
N HIS A 94 13.31 10.58 8.37
CA HIS A 94 13.49 11.67 7.41
C HIS A 94 12.16 12.32 6.98
N PHE A 95 11.10 11.51 6.87
CA PHE A 95 9.79 11.95 6.38
C PHE A 95 8.70 11.96 7.45
N GLY A 96 9.04 11.59 8.69
CA GLY A 96 8.12 11.56 9.81
C GLY A 96 7.19 10.35 9.82
N ALA A 97 6.16 10.42 10.65
CA ALA A 97 5.14 9.41 10.81
C ALA A 97 3.80 9.93 10.25
N PRO A 98 3.21 9.26 9.26
CA PRO A 98 1.87 9.62 8.79
C PRO A 98 0.81 9.40 9.87
N LEU A 99 -0.27 10.18 9.82
CA LEU A 99 -1.39 10.06 10.75
C LEU A 99 -2.18 8.77 10.50
N ASN A 100 -2.52 8.05 11.57
CA ASN A 100 -3.49 6.97 11.50
C ASN A 100 -4.91 7.56 11.48
N GLY A 101 -5.58 7.50 10.33
CA GLY A 101 -6.92 8.09 10.17
C GLY A 101 -8.03 7.40 10.97
N ALA A 102 -7.82 6.17 11.43
CA ALA A 102 -8.77 5.43 12.27
C ALA A 102 -8.52 5.64 13.77
N ALA A 103 -7.26 5.86 14.16
CA ALA A 103 -6.83 6.04 15.54
C ALA A 103 -5.66 7.05 15.58
N PRO A 104 -5.95 8.36 15.56
CA PRO A 104 -4.91 9.40 15.40
C PRO A 104 -3.82 9.41 16.47
N GLU A 105 -4.11 8.85 17.64
CA GLU A 105 -3.17 8.72 18.77
C GLU A 105 -2.24 7.50 18.66
N ARG A 106 -2.40 6.68 17.62
CA ARG A 106 -1.63 5.45 17.40
C ARG A 106 -0.83 5.52 16.11
N ILE A 107 0.18 4.67 16.02
CA ILE A 107 0.97 4.51 14.79
C ILE A 107 0.12 3.91 13.66
N THR A 108 0.48 4.21 12.43
CA THR A 108 -0.13 3.58 11.24
C THR A 108 0.28 2.12 11.07
N GLY A 109 1.40 1.71 11.67
CA GLY A 109 2.13 0.54 11.20
C GLY A 109 2.81 0.82 9.85
N GLY A 110 3.64 -0.12 9.40
CA GLY A 110 4.45 0.03 8.18
C GLY A 110 4.83 -1.32 7.58
N SER A 111 5.68 -1.29 6.58
CA SER A 111 6.37 -0.14 6.00
C SER A 111 5.52 0.68 5.01
N SER A 112 4.32 0.23 4.61
CA SER A 112 3.41 0.98 3.73
C SER A 112 2.57 1.99 4.52
N SER A 113 3.23 2.77 5.40
CA SER A 113 2.62 3.68 6.36
C SER A 113 1.78 4.77 5.70
N GLY A 114 2.34 5.49 4.73
CA GLY A 114 1.64 6.53 4.00
C GLY A 114 0.48 6.00 3.17
N SER A 115 0.60 4.78 2.61
CA SER A 115 -0.50 4.15 1.87
C SER A 115 -1.70 3.86 2.77
N ALA A 116 -1.48 3.31 3.95
CA ALA A 116 -2.54 3.06 4.93
C ALA A 116 -3.12 4.38 5.47
N SER A 117 -2.26 5.37 5.75
CA SER A 117 -2.66 6.71 6.18
C SER A 117 -3.55 7.39 5.13
N ALA A 118 -3.13 7.44 3.87
CA ALA A 118 -3.89 8.08 2.79
C ALA A 118 -5.30 7.50 2.65
N VAL A 119 -5.42 6.17 2.73
CA VAL A 119 -6.70 5.47 2.62
C VAL A 119 -7.56 5.68 3.87
N SER A 120 -7.01 5.52 5.09
CA SER A 120 -7.76 5.69 6.34
C SER A 120 -8.19 7.14 6.57
N SER A 121 -7.38 8.11 6.15
CA SER A 121 -7.67 9.55 6.22
C SER A 121 -8.52 10.06 5.04
N ARG A 122 -8.99 9.18 4.15
CA ARG A 122 -9.85 9.50 2.99
C ARG A 122 -9.22 10.46 1.98
N LEU A 123 -7.90 10.45 1.86
CA LEU A 123 -7.16 11.24 0.87
C LEU A 123 -7.12 10.55 -0.51
N CYS A 124 -7.34 9.24 -0.53
CA CYS A 124 -7.57 8.45 -1.74
C CYS A 124 -8.50 7.25 -1.43
N ASP A 125 -8.96 6.57 -2.47
CA ASP A 125 -9.91 5.45 -2.33
C ASP A 125 -9.23 4.15 -2.01
N PHE A 126 -8.06 3.92 -2.61
CA PHE A 126 -7.19 2.77 -2.35
C PHE A 126 -5.72 3.16 -2.52
N ALA A 127 -4.81 2.30 -2.09
CA ALA A 127 -3.38 2.54 -2.29
C ALA A 127 -2.61 1.23 -2.46
N LEU A 128 -1.53 1.26 -3.26
CA LEU A 128 -0.57 0.18 -3.38
C LEU A 128 0.42 0.19 -2.21
N GLY A 129 0.79 -0.99 -1.77
CA GLY A 129 1.86 -1.22 -0.81
C GLY A 129 2.69 -2.45 -1.19
N THR A 130 3.72 -2.72 -0.40
CA THR A 130 4.49 -3.97 -0.47
C THR A 130 4.43 -4.69 0.85
N ASP A 131 4.42 -6.02 0.83
CA ASP A 131 4.39 -6.86 2.01
C ASP A 131 5.44 -7.97 1.89
N THR A 132 6.50 -7.84 2.67
CA THR A 132 7.57 -8.83 2.80
C THR A 132 7.38 -9.66 4.06
N GLY A 133 7.21 -8.99 5.19
CA GLY A 133 6.99 -9.61 6.51
C GLY A 133 5.67 -9.21 7.18
N GLY A 134 4.84 -8.36 6.52
CA GLY A 134 3.60 -7.82 7.09
C GLY A 134 3.29 -6.39 6.66
N SER A 135 4.11 -5.79 5.78
CA SER A 135 4.08 -4.35 5.48
C SER A 135 2.86 -3.83 4.70
N VAL A 136 1.85 -4.68 4.43
CA VAL A 136 0.48 -4.29 4.07
C VAL A 136 -0.48 -4.73 5.16
N ARG A 137 -0.39 -5.97 5.62
CA ARG A 137 -1.34 -6.54 6.59
C ARG A 137 -1.29 -5.85 7.95
N ALA A 138 -0.08 -5.52 8.46
CA ALA A 138 0.07 -4.82 9.73
C ALA A 138 -0.53 -3.40 9.68
N PRO A 139 -0.16 -2.51 8.73
CA PRO A 139 -0.79 -1.20 8.66
C PRO A 139 -2.28 -1.25 8.30
N ALA A 140 -2.76 -2.25 7.54
CA ALA A 140 -4.18 -2.44 7.33
C ALA A 140 -4.93 -2.71 8.64
N SER A 141 -4.40 -3.59 9.48
CA SER A 141 -4.95 -3.90 10.79
C SER A 141 -4.96 -2.67 11.72
N HIS A 142 -3.85 -1.92 11.77
CA HIS A 142 -3.75 -0.72 12.62
C HIS A 142 -4.68 0.41 12.18
N CYS A 143 -4.93 0.54 10.88
CA CYS A 143 -5.73 1.62 10.31
C CYS A 143 -7.18 1.20 9.97
N GLY A 144 -7.62 0.01 10.39
CA GLY A 144 -8.99 -0.46 10.18
C GLY A 144 -9.36 -0.61 8.70
N LEU A 145 -8.45 -1.12 7.87
CA LEU A 145 -8.58 -1.24 6.43
C LEU A 145 -8.61 -2.70 5.98
N TYR A 146 -9.20 -2.95 4.82
CA TYR A 146 -8.92 -4.16 4.07
C TYR A 146 -7.51 -4.07 3.49
N GLY A 147 -6.71 -5.13 3.66
CA GLY A 147 -5.36 -5.24 3.12
C GLY A 147 -5.04 -6.69 2.78
N ILE A 148 -4.31 -6.92 1.69
CA ILE A 148 -3.96 -8.26 1.24
C ILE A 148 -2.47 -8.40 0.97
N ARG A 149 -1.94 -9.55 1.34
CA ARG A 149 -0.72 -10.12 0.81
C ARG A 149 -1.10 -11.24 -0.16
N PRO A 150 -1.07 -11.03 -1.48
CA PRO A 150 -1.38 -12.09 -2.44
C PRO A 150 -0.29 -13.16 -2.46
N THR A 151 -0.55 -14.23 -3.19
CA THR A 151 0.47 -15.25 -3.51
C THR A 151 1.70 -14.59 -4.12
N HIS A 152 2.90 -14.99 -3.65
CA HIS A 152 4.18 -14.46 -4.14
C HIS A 152 4.28 -14.59 -5.67
N GLY A 153 4.70 -13.50 -6.32
CA GLY A 153 4.81 -13.41 -7.78
C GLY A 153 3.48 -13.21 -8.53
N ARG A 154 2.32 -13.23 -7.84
CA ARG A 154 1.01 -13.05 -8.50
C ARG A 154 0.79 -11.63 -9.02
N VAL A 155 1.28 -10.62 -8.32
CA VAL A 155 1.27 -9.21 -8.74
C VAL A 155 2.72 -8.77 -8.95
N SER A 156 3.02 -8.18 -10.09
CA SER A 156 4.38 -7.81 -10.49
C SER A 156 4.98 -6.74 -9.57
N LEU A 157 6.23 -6.92 -9.21
CA LEU A 157 7.08 -5.91 -8.55
C LEU A 157 8.17 -5.35 -9.48
N GLN A 158 8.02 -5.56 -10.78
CA GLN A 158 8.93 -4.95 -11.75
C GLN A 158 8.91 -3.42 -11.59
N SER A 159 10.08 -2.80 -11.62
CA SER A 159 10.26 -1.36 -11.39
C SER A 159 9.78 -0.91 -10.00
N ALA A 160 9.99 -1.75 -9.00
CA ALA A 160 9.89 -1.40 -7.60
C ALA A 160 11.20 -1.69 -6.88
N LEU A 161 11.54 -0.85 -5.89
CA LEU A 161 12.67 -1.11 -5.01
C LEU A 161 12.39 -2.36 -4.18
N ALA A 162 13.31 -3.31 -4.20
CA ALA A 162 13.17 -4.56 -3.46
C ALA A 162 13.71 -4.43 -2.05
N LEU A 163 13.07 -5.11 -1.10
CA LEU A 163 13.61 -5.40 0.22
C LEU A 163 14.19 -6.82 0.25
N CYS A 164 13.41 -7.81 -0.18
CA CYS A 164 13.83 -9.20 -0.26
C CYS A 164 13.03 -9.92 -1.35
N HIS A 165 13.62 -10.09 -2.51
CA HIS A 165 12.95 -10.62 -3.70
C HIS A 165 12.18 -11.93 -3.48
N SER A 166 12.68 -12.81 -2.60
CA SER A 166 12.08 -14.11 -2.32
C SER A 166 10.80 -14.01 -1.47
N TYR A 167 10.55 -12.86 -0.85
CA TYR A 167 9.43 -12.66 0.07
C TYR A 167 8.55 -11.46 -0.31
N ASP A 168 9.06 -10.54 -1.12
CA ASP A 168 8.33 -9.33 -1.49
C ASP A 168 7.07 -9.65 -2.28
N THR A 169 5.98 -9.03 -1.90
CA THR A 169 4.70 -9.07 -2.63
C THR A 169 4.16 -7.65 -2.79
N CYS A 170 3.42 -7.41 -3.86
CA CYS A 170 2.61 -6.22 -4.01
C CYS A 170 1.21 -6.50 -3.47
N GLY A 171 0.73 -5.67 -2.56
CA GLY A 171 -0.64 -5.68 -2.06
C GLY A 171 -1.27 -4.30 -2.13
N TRP A 172 -2.49 -4.18 -1.65
CA TRP A 172 -3.23 -2.92 -1.66
C TRP A 172 -4.13 -2.79 -0.43
N PHE A 173 -4.59 -1.56 -0.21
CA PHE A 173 -5.49 -1.15 0.86
C PHE A 173 -6.77 -0.56 0.28
N ALA A 174 -7.91 -0.79 0.92
CA ALA A 174 -9.15 -0.06 0.69
C ALA A 174 -9.98 0.01 1.98
N ARG A 175 -10.89 1.01 2.06
CA ARG A 175 -11.80 1.15 3.21
C ARG A 175 -12.98 0.20 3.18
N ASP A 176 -13.38 -0.25 2.00
CA ASP A 176 -14.56 -1.08 1.80
C ASP A 176 -14.26 -2.27 0.90
N ALA A 177 -15.04 -3.34 1.07
CA ALA A 177 -14.87 -4.59 0.35
C ALA A 177 -15.12 -4.46 -1.16
N THR A 178 -15.99 -3.55 -1.58
CA THR A 178 -16.34 -3.34 -2.98
C THR A 178 -15.15 -2.76 -3.75
N THR A 179 -14.59 -1.66 -3.25
CA THR A 179 -13.37 -1.06 -3.82
C THR A 179 -12.22 -2.06 -3.78
N PHE A 180 -12.06 -2.76 -2.65
CA PHE A 180 -11.02 -3.76 -2.46
C PHE A 180 -11.09 -4.89 -3.49
N ALA A 181 -12.28 -5.43 -3.76
CA ALA A 181 -12.53 -6.46 -4.76
C ALA A 181 -12.29 -5.95 -6.19
N ARG A 182 -12.80 -4.76 -6.54
CA ARG A 182 -12.58 -4.14 -7.87
C ARG A 182 -11.09 -4.00 -8.20
N VAL A 183 -10.27 -3.58 -7.24
CA VAL A 183 -8.82 -3.50 -7.41
C VAL A 183 -8.23 -4.91 -7.57
N GLY A 184 -8.73 -5.87 -6.80
CA GLY A 184 -8.35 -7.28 -6.90
C GLY A 184 -8.61 -7.85 -8.29
N ASP A 185 -9.78 -7.62 -8.86
CA ASP A 185 -10.14 -8.08 -10.22
C ASP A 185 -9.16 -7.54 -11.27
N VAL A 186 -8.72 -6.28 -11.12
CA VAL A 186 -7.72 -5.68 -12.01
C VAL A 186 -6.35 -6.28 -11.80
N LEU A 187 -5.88 -6.44 -10.56
CA LEU A 187 -4.50 -6.85 -10.27
C LEU A 187 -4.28 -8.36 -10.33
N LEU A 188 -5.26 -9.16 -9.90
CA LEU A 188 -5.17 -10.63 -9.89
C LEU A 188 -5.75 -11.25 -11.17
N GLY A 189 -6.68 -10.54 -11.82
CA GLY A 189 -7.48 -11.07 -12.91
C GLY A 189 -8.55 -12.05 -12.42
N ALA A 190 -9.33 -12.60 -13.34
CA ALA A 190 -10.38 -13.55 -13.02
C ALA A 190 -9.81 -14.82 -12.36
N ASP A 191 -10.45 -15.26 -11.30
CA ASP A 191 -10.23 -16.57 -10.71
C ASP A 191 -11.45 -17.46 -11.00
N PRO A 192 -11.34 -18.40 -11.95
CA PRO A 192 -12.45 -19.30 -12.30
C PRO A 192 -12.65 -20.41 -11.27
N ALA A 193 -11.75 -20.54 -10.27
CA ALA A 193 -11.87 -21.60 -9.27
C ALA A 193 -13.00 -21.26 -8.28
N PRO A 194 -14.07 -22.06 -8.20
CA PRO A 194 -15.13 -21.85 -7.23
C PRO A 194 -14.57 -22.08 -5.81
N LEU A 195 -15.05 -21.30 -4.86
CA LEU A 195 -14.81 -21.61 -3.46
C LEU A 195 -15.38 -23.01 -3.14
N PRO A 196 -14.69 -23.81 -2.30
CA PRO A 196 -15.25 -25.09 -1.85
C PRO A 196 -16.62 -24.87 -1.20
N ALA A 197 -17.57 -25.74 -1.46
CA ALA A 197 -18.93 -25.66 -0.88
C ALA A 197 -18.90 -25.63 0.67
N ARG A 198 -17.85 -26.18 1.27
CA ARG A 198 -17.55 -26.12 2.72
C ARG A 198 -16.09 -25.72 2.90
N PRO A 199 -15.78 -24.43 3.02
CA PRO A 199 -14.42 -23.98 3.28
C PRO A 199 -13.97 -24.50 4.65
N ARG A 200 -12.75 -25.05 4.70
CA ARG A 200 -12.13 -25.50 5.95
C ARG A 200 -11.51 -24.30 6.65
N LEU A 201 -12.06 -23.95 7.80
CA LEU A 201 -11.48 -22.92 8.66
C LEU A 201 -10.34 -23.53 9.50
N LEU A 202 -9.20 -22.88 9.49
CA LEU A 202 -8.04 -23.22 10.31
C LEU A 202 -7.85 -22.10 11.34
N SER A 203 -7.82 -22.47 12.61
CA SER A 203 -7.49 -21.56 13.72
C SER A 203 -6.16 -22.03 14.32
N PRO A 204 -5.07 -21.24 14.18
CA PRO A 204 -3.79 -21.59 14.77
C PRO A 204 -3.84 -21.38 16.29
N THR A 205 -3.95 -22.48 17.05
CA THR A 205 -4.11 -22.45 18.51
C THR A 205 -2.90 -21.89 19.26
N ASP A 206 -1.71 -22.07 18.72
CA ASP A 206 -0.47 -21.48 19.22
C ASP A 206 -0.48 -19.93 19.17
N ILE A 207 -0.99 -19.35 18.09
CA ILE A 207 -1.17 -17.88 17.97
C ILE A 207 -2.24 -17.41 18.96
N GLN A 208 -3.36 -18.13 19.11
CA GLN A 208 -4.39 -17.79 20.08
C GLN A 208 -3.84 -17.76 21.50
N GLN A 209 -3.05 -18.74 21.89
CA GLN A 209 -2.42 -18.78 23.23
C GLN A 209 -1.51 -17.56 23.47
N ILE A 210 -0.76 -17.10 22.46
CA ILE A 210 0.09 -15.91 22.57
C ILE A 210 -0.78 -14.65 22.74
N LEU A 211 -1.89 -14.52 22.02
CA LEU A 211 -2.81 -13.39 22.14
C LEU A 211 -3.48 -13.36 23.52
N GLU A 212 -3.97 -14.49 24.02
CA GLU A 212 -4.57 -14.60 25.35
C GLU A 212 -3.58 -14.24 26.47
N LEU A 213 -2.31 -14.63 26.34
CA LEU A 213 -1.25 -14.24 27.27
C LEU A 213 -0.95 -12.74 27.21
N ALA A 214 -0.97 -12.13 26.02
CA ALA A 214 -0.75 -10.70 25.86
C ALA A 214 -1.90 -9.87 26.45
N GLU A 215 -3.14 -10.30 26.29
CA GLU A 215 -4.32 -9.66 26.89
C GLU A 215 -4.31 -9.77 28.43
N ALA A 216 -3.93 -10.93 28.97
CA ALA A 216 -3.81 -11.14 30.40
C ALA A 216 -2.72 -10.29 31.07
N HIS A 217 -1.70 -9.85 30.33
CA HIS A 217 -0.65 -8.95 30.84
C HIS A 217 -0.99 -7.47 30.67
N ALA A 218 -2.02 -7.14 29.90
CA ALA A 218 -2.47 -5.76 29.66
C ALA A 218 -3.63 -5.33 30.58
N SER A 219 -4.21 -6.27 31.34
CA SER A 219 -5.26 -6.08 32.34
C SER A 219 -4.70 -5.96 33.75
#